data_fcbff3726898b8105c0994b9fd855ccb
#
_entry.id   fcbff3726898b8105c0994b9fd855ccb
#
_cell.length_a   1.000
_cell.length_b   1.000
_cell.length_c   1.000
_cell.angle_alpha   90.00
_cell.angle_beta   90.00
_cell.angle_gamma   90.00
#
_symmetry.space_group_name_H-M   'P 1'
#
loop_
_entity.id
_entity.type
_entity.pdbx_description
1 polymer ?
#
loop_
_entity_poly.entity_id
_entity_poly.type
_entity_poly.pdbx_seq_one_letter_code
_entity_poly.pdbx_strand_id
1 'polypeptide(L)'
;METAGYGRPSGFNGHDDSARQMLFHVGMEGLTEAQAPMAEALIWATLEQVAEQGVEHATLQAALRDLKYQQRSTRSGSMPNVLERLLVALPVAMRDGDVVTAFDSDAILQAMESDIADPAYFKALVRNLLTSPGRLVSTIVPDAAYFSDRDAVESARLAQASAQLTDADRARIAADTVALEAHQKTAFDSQVLPRIRPGDVSTQPRALPAFAPTADDIHAFSIGSNGISSASIVYDVSATPAADWPWLALYTQLRDDLGLEGQDYAISGRIDRLGE
;
A
#
# COMPACT_ATOMS: atom_id res chain seq x y z
N MET A 1 -5.78 -2.91 -19.12
CA MET A 1 -4.84 -4.04 -19.08
C MET A 1 -5.58 -5.35 -18.90
N GLU A 2 -6.43 -5.49 -17.89
CA GLU A 2 -7.29 -6.68 -17.68
C GLU A 2 -8.19 -6.97 -18.88
N THR A 3 -8.76 -5.94 -19.49
CA THR A 3 -9.60 -6.06 -20.70
C THR A 3 -8.84 -6.56 -21.94
N ALA A 4 -7.51 -6.46 -21.96
CA ALA A 4 -6.67 -6.98 -23.05
C ALA A 4 -6.32 -8.46 -22.88
N GLY A 5 -6.71 -9.09 -21.77
CA GLY A 5 -6.46 -10.51 -21.50
C GLY A 5 -5.00 -10.86 -21.20
N TYR A 6 -4.16 -9.85 -20.89
CA TYR A 6 -2.78 -10.06 -20.47
C TYR A 6 -2.71 -9.99 -18.95
N GLY A 7 -2.35 -11.09 -18.29
CA GLY A 7 -1.98 -11.16 -16.89
C GLY A 7 -2.73 -10.23 -15.93
N ARG A 8 -2.08 -9.79 -14.91
CA ARG A 8 -2.59 -8.80 -13.93
C ARG A 8 -1.57 -7.67 -13.73
N PRO A 9 -2.01 -6.48 -13.29
CA PRO A 9 -1.08 -5.42 -12.88
C PRO A 9 -0.11 -5.92 -11.80
N SER A 10 1.16 -5.53 -11.91
CA SER A 10 2.14 -5.83 -10.87
C SER A 10 1.77 -5.11 -9.55
N GLY A 11 1.99 -5.77 -8.42
CA GLY A 11 1.82 -5.19 -7.10
C GLY A 11 2.75 -4.00 -6.80
N PHE A 12 3.76 -3.77 -7.65
CA PHE A 12 4.70 -2.66 -7.53
C PHE A 12 4.36 -1.46 -8.42
N ASN A 13 3.21 -1.45 -9.08
CA ASN A 13 2.82 -0.33 -9.92
C ASN A 13 2.61 0.94 -9.11
N GLY A 14 3.10 2.05 -9.64
CA GLY A 14 2.95 3.37 -9.07
C GLY A 14 4.27 4.02 -8.66
N HIS A 15 4.17 4.92 -7.73
CA HIS A 15 5.28 5.70 -7.19
C HIS A 15 5.96 4.95 -6.04
N ASP A 16 7.29 4.91 -6.08
CA ASP A 16 8.15 4.38 -5.01
C ASP A 16 9.11 5.47 -4.54
N ASP A 17 8.96 5.88 -3.30
CA ASP A 17 9.79 6.88 -2.60
C ASP A 17 10.70 6.25 -1.53
N SER A 18 10.81 4.94 -1.47
CA SER A 18 11.62 4.22 -0.50
C SER A 18 13.13 4.55 -0.62
N ALA A 19 13.58 4.90 -1.83
CA ALA A 19 14.95 5.33 -2.10
C ALA A 19 15.08 6.87 -2.19
N ARG A 20 16.33 7.37 -2.21
CA ARG A 20 16.60 8.81 -2.36
C ARG A 20 16.15 9.34 -3.72
N GLN A 21 16.25 8.53 -4.76
CA GLN A 21 15.68 8.80 -6.07
C GLN A 21 14.34 8.08 -6.14
N MET A 22 13.30 8.85 -6.40
CA MET A 22 11.96 8.31 -6.59
C MET A 22 11.88 7.57 -7.91
N LEU A 23 11.12 6.48 -7.91
CA LEU A 23 10.89 5.64 -9.07
C LEU A 23 9.39 5.65 -9.41
N PHE A 24 9.09 5.48 -10.68
CA PHE A 24 7.74 5.23 -11.14
C PHE A 24 7.72 3.89 -11.87
N HIS A 25 6.99 2.94 -11.33
CA HIS A 25 6.92 1.58 -11.83
C HIS A 25 5.61 1.33 -12.57
N VAL A 26 5.71 0.69 -13.72
CA VAL A 26 4.56 0.13 -14.44
C VAL A 26 4.96 -1.26 -14.92
N GLY A 27 4.19 -2.25 -14.55
CA GLY A 27 4.47 -3.63 -14.92
C GLY A 27 3.25 -4.52 -14.86
N MET A 28 3.41 -5.70 -15.40
CA MET A 28 2.40 -6.77 -15.42
C MET A 28 3.05 -8.09 -15.01
N GLU A 29 2.28 -8.95 -14.39
CA GLU A 29 2.69 -10.29 -13.97
C GLU A 29 1.69 -11.35 -14.43
N GLY A 30 2.11 -12.62 -14.42
CA GLY A 30 1.31 -13.74 -14.93
C GLY A 30 1.28 -13.81 -16.44
N LEU A 31 2.31 -13.28 -17.12
CA LEU A 31 2.47 -13.33 -18.57
C LEU A 31 3.26 -14.59 -18.98
N THR A 32 3.01 -15.07 -20.18
CA THR A 32 3.94 -15.96 -20.86
C THR A 32 5.09 -15.15 -21.46
N GLU A 33 6.23 -15.79 -21.71
CA GLU A 33 7.39 -15.13 -22.31
C GLU A 33 7.04 -14.49 -23.68
N ALA A 34 6.21 -15.12 -24.48
CA ALA A 34 5.74 -14.58 -25.76
C ALA A 34 4.85 -13.33 -25.59
N GLN A 35 4.19 -13.15 -24.45
CA GLN A 35 3.32 -12.00 -24.17
C GLN A 35 4.09 -10.79 -23.62
N ALA A 36 5.29 -10.98 -23.10
CA ALA A 36 6.05 -9.89 -22.47
C ALA A 36 6.29 -8.69 -23.42
N PRO A 37 6.73 -8.85 -24.68
CA PRO A 37 6.88 -7.73 -25.60
C PRO A 37 5.55 -7.03 -25.95
N MET A 38 4.45 -7.78 -25.96
CA MET A 38 3.12 -7.22 -26.23
C MET A 38 2.63 -6.39 -25.05
N ALA A 39 2.88 -6.85 -23.83
CA ALA A 39 2.56 -6.11 -22.61
C ALA A 39 3.38 -4.83 -22.51
N GLU A 40 4.67 -4.87 -22.82
CA GLU A 40 5.51 -3.69 -22.88
C GLU A 40 4.97 -2.67 -23.89
N ALA A 41 4.68 -3.11 -25.11
CA ALA A 41 4.12 -2.23 -26.15
C ALA A 41 2.78 -1.61 -25.71
N LEU A 42 1.93 -2.38 -25.02
CA LEU A 42 0.65 -1.88 -24.49
C LEU A 42 0.87 -0.81 -23.41
N ILE A 43 1.84 -1.01 -22.51
CA ILE A 43 2.20 -0.02 -21.49
C ILE A 43 2.62 1.29 -22.15
N TRP A 44 3.54 1.22 -23.12
CA TRP A 44 4.00 2.41 -23.84
C TRP A 44 2.88 3.12 -24.58
N ALA A 45 2.06 2.38 -25.33
CA ALA A 45 0.92 2.96 -26.06
C ALA A 45 -0.08 3.64 -25.11
N THR A 46 -0.32 3.04 -23.94
CA THR A 46 -1.22 3.63 -22.93
C THR A 46 -0.64 4.92 -22.36
N LEU A 47 0.65 4.96 -22.02
CA LEU A 47 1.30 6.18 -21.53
C LEU A 47 1.33 7.28 -22.58
N GLU A 48 1.61 6.95 -23.85
CA GLU A 48 1.55 7.88 -24.97
C GLU A 48 0.13 8.44 -25.16
N GLN A 49 -0.88 7.59 -25.08
CA GLN A 49 -2.27 8.02 -25.14
C GLN A 49 -2.61 9.00 -24.00
N VAL A 50 -2.17 8.72 -22.76
CA VAL A 50 -2.36 9.65 -21.63
C VAL A 50 -1.61 10.96 -21.84
N ALA A 51 -0.39 10.92 -22.39
CA ALA A 51 0.37 12.12 -22.72
C ALA A 51 -0.31 13.01 -23.78
N GLU A 52 -1.09 12.41 -24.68
CA GLU A 52 -1.82 13.13 -25.73
C GLU A 52 -3.22 13.57 -25.28
N GLN A 53 -3.99 12.67 -24.71
CA GLN A 53 -5.40 12.88 -24.39
C GLN A 53 -5.63 13.38 -22.95
N GLY A 54 -4.71 13.05 -22.02
CA GLY A 54 -4.86 13.28 -20.58
C GLY A 54 -5.65 12.18 -19.90
N VAL A 55 -6.02 12.44 -18.67
CA VAL A 55 -6.88 11.59 -17.84
C VAL A 55 -8.21 12.32 -17.66
N GLU A 56 -9.30 11.59 -17.67
CA GLU A 56 -10.63 12.12 -17.40
C GLU A 56 -10.67 12.83 -16.05
N HIS A 57 -11.22 14.06 -16.04
CA HIS A 57 -11.23 14.91 -14.83
C HIS A 57 -11.95 14.24 -13.64
N ALA A 58 -13.06 13.54 -13.90
CA ALA A 58 -13.78 12.81 -12.85
C ALA A 58 -12.91 11.72 -12.20
N THR A 59 -12.08 11.02 -12.99
CA THR A 59 -11.13 10.02 -12.49
C THR A 59 -10.06 10.65 -11.58
N LEU A 60 -9.54 11.82 -11.97
CA LEU A 60 -8.56 12.56 -11.17
C LEU A 60 -9.17 13.06 -9.86
N GLN A 61 -10.40 13.56 -9.90
CA GLN A 61 -11.12 13.99 -8.71
C GLN A 61 -11.38 12.82 -7.75
N ALA A 62 -11.76 11.65 -8.27
CA ALA A 62 -11.96 10.46 -7.44
C ALA A 62 -10.65 10.05 -6.76
N ALA A 63 -9.54 9.98 -7.49
CA ALA A 63 -8.24 9.65 -6.92
C ALA A 63 -7.80 10.66 -5.85
N LEU A 64 -8.05 11.96 -6.05
CA LEU A 64 -7.74 12.97 -5.05
C LEU A 64 -8.61 12.85 -3.80
N ARG A 65 -9.90 12.52 -3.93
CA ARG A 65 -10.77 12.25 -2.79
C ARG A 65 -10.29 11.04 -1.99
N ASP A 66 -9.92 9.96 -2.66
CA ASP A 66 -9.34 8.77 -2.02
C ASP A 66 -8.07 9.13 -1.24
N LEU A 67 -7.18 9.91 -1.85
CA LEU A 67 -5.96 10.36 -1.19
C LEU A 67 -6.26 11.23 0.04
N LYS A 68 -7.20 12.17 -0.06
CA LYS A 68 -7.66 13.00 1.08
C LYS A 68 -8.24 12.13 2.19
N TYR A 69 -9.05 11.14 1.84
CA TYR A 69 -9.62 10.20 2.80
C TYR A 69 -8.53 9.40 3.52
N GLN A 70 -7.59 8.84 2.79
CA GLN A 70 -6.48 8.06 3.35
C GLN A 70 -5.64 8.91 4.32
N GLN A 71 -5.31 10.14 3.94
CA GLN A 71 -4.53 11.05 4.79
C GLN A 71 -5.25 11.44 6.09
N ARG A 72 -6.57 11.56 6.05
CA ARG A 72 -7.39 11.92 7.21
C ARG A 72 -7.83 10.72 8.04
N SER A 73 -7.88 9.53 7.45
CA SER A 73 -8.33 8.33 8.13
C SER A 73 -7.38 7.95 9.25
N THR A 74 -7.93 7.76 10.45
CA THR A 74 -7.21 7.21 11.61
C THR A 74 -7.52 5.72 11.80
N ARG A 75 -8.33 5.14 10.92
CA ARG A 75 -8.63 3.70 10.96
C ARG A 75 -7.42 2.94 10.46
N SER A 76 -6.97 2.01 11.26
CA SER A 76 -5.89 1.09 10.91
C SER A 76 -6.47 -0.15 10.23
N GLY A 77 -5.78 -0.64 9.22
CA GLY A 77 -6.00 -1.97 8.68
C GLY A 77 -5.42 -3.04 9.60
N SER A 78 -4.50 -3.83 9.09
CA SER A 78 -3.77 -4.86 9.85
C SER A 78 -2.65 -4.29 10.74
N MET A 79 -2.22 -3.05 10.49
CA MET A 79 -1.14 -2.38 11.20
C MET A 79 -1.69 -1.22 12.05
N PRO A 80 -1.22 -1.00 13.29
CA PRO A 80 -1.60 0.16 14.08
C PRO A 80 -1.26 1.48 13.37
N ASN A 81 -2.18 2.42 13.34
CA ASN A 81 -2.02 3.71 12.64
C ASN A 81 -0.73 4.47 13.04
N VAL A 82 -0.38 4.42 14.33
CA VAL A 82 0.86 5.06 14.83
C VAL A 82 2.09 4.45 14.17
N LEU A 83 2.11 3.12 13.99
CA LEU A 83 3.23 2.44 13.34
C LEU A 83 3.30 2.78 11.85
N GLU A 84 2.17 2.85 11.16
CA GLU A 84 2.12 3.31 9.76
C GLU A 84 2.72 4.71 9.63
N ARG A 85 2.34 5.64 10.51
CA ARG A 85 2.89 7.00 10.52
C ARG A 85 4.39 7.03 10.85
N LEU A 86 4.85 6.20 11.78
CA LEU A 86 6.28 6.08 12.07
C LEU A 86 7.06 5.57 10.85
N LEU A 87 6.52 4.62 10.08
CA LEU A 87 7.16 4.12 8.87
C LEU A 87 7.23 5.18 7.77
N VAL A 88 6.28 6.11 7.70
CA VAL A 88 6.34 7.27 6.80
C VAL A 88 7.36 8.31 7.29
N ALA A 89 7.42 8.54 8.61
CA ALA A 89 8.31 9.52 9.22
C ALA A 89 9.79 9.11 9.16
N LEU A 90 10.07 7.82 9.34
CA LEU A 90 11.42 7.31 9.50
C LEU A 90 12.33 7.59 8.30
N PRO A 91 11.94 7.33 7.04
CA PRO A 91 12.77 7.68 5.88
C PRO A 91 13.06 9.18 5.76
N VAL A 92 12.12 10.03 6.16
CA VAL A 92 12.31 11.49 6.17
C VAL A 92 13.33 11.87 7.22
N ALA A 93 13.21 11.37 8.44
CA ALA A 93 14.16 11.60 9.53
C ALA A 93 15.57 11.09 9.19
N MET A 94 15.68 9.90 8.58
CA MET A 94 16.96 9.32 8.17
C MET A 94 17.68 10.12 7.08
N ARG A 95 16.98 11.03 6.41
CA ARG A 95 17.52 11.93 5.37
C ARG A 95 17.64 13.37 5.86
N ASP A 96 17.61 13.60 7.18
CA ASP A 96 17.65 14.92 7.80
C ASP A 96 16.50 15.84 7.34
N GLY A 97 15.36 15.27 6.96
CA GLY A 97 14.18 16.01 6.56
C GLY A 97 13.30 16.41 7.77
N ASP A 98 12.44 17.39 7.54
CA ASP A 98 11.47 17.81 8.55
C ASP A 98 10.26 16.87 8.59
N VAL A 99 10.22 16.06 9.65
CA VAL A 99 9.14 15.08 9.88
C VAL A 99 7.79 15.76 10.08
N VAL A 100 7.74 16.93 10.67
CA VAL A 100 6.46 17.65 10.91
C VAL A 100 5.86 18.08 9.58
N THR A 101 6.66 18.69 8.72
CA THR A 101 6.24 19.09 7.37
C THR A 101 5.83 17.87 6.51
N ALA A 102 6.46 16.72 6.72
CA ALA A 102 6.07 15.49 5.99
C ALA A 102 4.64 15.01 6.29
N PHE A 103 4.06 15.42 7.43
CA PHE A 103 2.66 15.14 7.79
C PHE A 103 1.69 16.28 7.48
N ASP A 104 2.18 17.46 7.10
CA ASP A 104 1.34 18.57 6.67
C ASP A 104 0.97 18.40 5.19
N SER A 105 0.00 17.52 4.96
CA SER A 105 -0.48 17.21 3.62
C SER A 105 -1.52 18.20 3.08
N ASP A 106 -2.09 19.05 3.91
CA ASP A 106 -3.22 19.90 3.49
C ASP A 106 -2.82 20.91 2.41
N ALA A 107 -1.67 21.55 2.53
CA ALA A 107 -1.16 22.47 1.52
C ALA A 107 -0.86 21.76 0.19
N ILE A 108 -0.30 20.54 0.26
CA ILE A 108 0.00 19.70 -0.92
C ILE A 108 -1.30 19.29 -1.61
N LEU A 109 -2.28 18.81 -0.85
CA LEU A 109 -3.57 18.39 -1.40
C LEU A 109 -4.34 19.56 -2.03
N GLN A 110 -4.24 20.76 -1.45
CA GLN A 110 -4.82 21.97 -2.04
C GLN A 110 -4.11 22.36 -3.34
N ALA A 111 -2.79 22.27 -3.41
CA ALA A 111 -2.04 22.50 -4.64
C ALA A 111 -2.44 21.49 -5.72
N MET A 112 -2.56 20.22 -5.38
CA MET A 112 -3.03 19.17 -6.29
C MET A 112 -4.44 19.42 -6.83
N GLU A 113 -5.36 19.99 -6.04
CA GLU A 113 -6.67 20.40 -6.55
C GLU A 113 -6.57 21.43 -7.68
N SER A 114 -5.66 22.39 -7.53
CA SER A 114 -5.38 23.38 -8.55
C SER A 114 -4.74 22.74 -9.80
N ASP A 115 -3.78 21.84 -9.57
CA ASP A 115 -3.04 21.18 -10.65
C ASP A 115 -3.95 20.28 -11.51
N ILE A 116 -4.85 19.50 -10.89
CA ILE A 116 -5.78 18.64 -11.62
C ILE A 116 -6.87 19.41 -12.39
N ALA A 117 -7.08 20.68 -12.04
CA ALA A 117 -7.98 21.54 -12.80
C ALA A 117 -7.39 21.97 -14.16
N ASP A 118 -6.07 21.93 -14.31
CA ASP A 118 -5.40 22.16 -15.59
C ASP A 118 -5.30 20.86 -16.40
N PRO A 119 -6.02 20.74 -17.55
CA PRO A 119 -5.95 19.55 -18.38
C PRO A 119 -4.54 19.26 -18.95
N ALA A 120 -3.65 20.26 -18.98
CA ALA A 120 -2.29 20.10 -19.48
C ALA A 120 -1.33 19.48 -18.45
N TYR A 121 -1.65 19.56 -17.15
CA TYR A 121 -0.75 19.15 -16.06
C TYR A 121 -0.30 17.69 -16.18
N PHE A 122 -1.25 16.74 -16.19
CA PHE A 122 -0.93 15.31 -16.31
C PHE A 122 -0.32 14.95 -17.67
N LYS A 123 -0.72 15.61 -18.74
CA LYS A 123 -0.09 15.44 -20.06
C LYS A 123 1.40 15.78 -20.02
N ALA A 124 1.74 16.91 -19.38
CA ALA A 124 3.13 17.33 -19.23
C ALA A 124 3.92 16.35 -18.33
N LEU A 125 3.32 15.93 -17.23
CA LEU A 125 3.94 14.98 -16.29
C LEU A 125 4.28 13.66 -17.00
N VAL A 126 3.34 13.07 -17.73
CA VAL A 126 3.55 11.80 -18.45
C VAL A 126 4.54 11.98 -19.60
N ARG A 127 4.53 13.11 -20.32
CA ARG A 127 5.57 13.40 -21.33
C ARG A 127 6.97 13.45 -20.72
N ASN A 128 7.12 14.02 -19.55
CA ASN A 128 8.39 14.03 -18.82
C ASN A 128 8.85 12.61 -18.46
N LEU A 129 7.94 11.74 -18.02
CA LEU A 129 8.26 10.33 -17.78
C LEU A 129 8.69 9.62 -19.09
N LEU A 130 7.97 9.82 -20.18
CA LEU A 130 8.27 9.21 -21.48
C LEU A 130 9.61 9.65 -22.06
N THR A 131 10.03 10.88 -21.82
CA THR A 131 11.28 11.46 -22.33
C THR A 131 12.47 11.31 -21.35
N SER A 132 12.23 10.80 -20.15
CA SER A 132 13.29 10.58 -19.15
C SER A 132 14.33 9.57 -19.68
N PRO A 133 15.63 9.89 -19.59
CA PRO A 133 16.69 8.96 -19.98
C PRO A 133 16.90 7.84 -18.99
N GLY A 134 16.47 8.02 -17.72
CA GLY A 134 16.66 7.08 -16.63
C GLY A 134 15.54 6.06 -16.56
N ARG A 135 15.48 5.13 -17.51
CA ARG A 135 14.48 4.06 -17.51
C ARG A 135 15.13 2.68 -17.65
N LEU A 136 14.50 1.72 -17.03
CA LEU A 136 14.86 0.31 -17.08
C LEU A 136 13.65 -0.51 -17.44
N VAL A 137 13.79 -1.41 -18.39
CA VAL A 137 12.82 -2.47 -18.67
C VAL A 137 13.43 -3.78 -18.22
N SER A 138 12.71 -4.54 -17.42
CA SER A 138 13.15 -5.86 -16.96
C SER A 138 12.05 -6.88 -17.14
N THR A 139 12.42 -8.05 -17.65
CA THR A 139 11.53 -9.21 -17.75
C THR A 139 12.06 -10.28 -16.81
N ILE A 140 11.22 -10.69 -15.84
CA ILE A 140 11.55 -11.75 -14.89
C ILE A 140 10.84 -12.99 -15.34
N VAL A 141 11.61 -14.04 -15.59
CA VAL A 141 11.10 -15.36 -15.99
C VAL A 141 11.35 -16.38 -14.89
N PRO A 142 10.44 -17.36 -14.67
CA PRO A 142 10.70 -18.46 -13.76
C PRO A 142 11.89 -19.29 -14.23
N ASP A 143 12.80 -19.59 -13.32
CA ASP A 143 13.95 -20.45 -13.57
C ASP A 143 14.01 -21.53 -12.48
N ALA A 144 13.83 -22.79 -12.86
CA ALA A 144 13.86 -23.90 -11.94
C ALA A 144 15.26 -24.16 -11.35
N ALA A 145 16.32 -23.75 -12.07
CA ALA A 145 17.70 -23.93 -11.65
C ALA A 145 18.23 -22.74 -10.81
N TYR A 146 17.54 -21.61 -10.77
CA TYR A 146 18.02 -20.37 -10.16
C TYR A 146 18.62 -20.55 -8.76
N PHE A 147 17.92 -21.22 -7.87
CA PHE A 147 18.39 -21.41 -6.49
C PHE A 147 19.59 -22.36 -6.42
N SER A 148 19.58 -23.47 -7.17
CA SER A 148 20.69 -24.41 -7.21
C SER A 148 21.97 -23.77 -7.80
N ASP A 149 21.83 -22.97 -8.84
CA ASP A 149 22.94 -22.29 -9.48
C ASP A 149 23.50 -21.19 -8.59
N ARG A 150 22.62 -20.41 -7.94
CA ARG A 150 23.04 -19.41 -6.95
C ARG A 150 23.81 -20.08 -5.79
N ASP A 151 23.30 -21.19 -5.27
CA ASP A 151 23.95 -21.89 -4.15
C ASP A 151 25.27 -22.52 -4.57
N ALA A 152 25.40 -22.99 -5.82
CA ALA A 152 26.65 -23.47 -6.38
C ALA A 152 27.70 -22.34 -6.50
N VAL A 153 27.30 -21.17 -7.01
CA VAL A 153 28.17 -19.98 -7.10
C VAL A 153 28.62 -19.53 -5.71
N GLU A 154 27.70 -19.47 -4.74
CA GLU A 154 28.04 -19.09 -3.38
C GLU A 154 28.98 -20.11 -2.71
N SER A 155 28.73 -21.40 -2.89
CA SER A 155 29.58 -22.48 -2.38
C SER A 155 31.00 -22.39 -2.95
N ALA A 156 31.14 -22.13 -4.26
CA ALA A 156 32.43 -21.94 -4.89
C ALA A 156 33.16 -20.71 -4.34
N ARG A 157 32.46 -19.58 -4.15
CA ARG A 157 32.97 -18.36 -3.57
C ARG A 157 33.49 -18.60 -2.14
N LEU A 158 32.69 -19.28 -1.33
CA LEU A 158 33.05 -19.62 0.06
C LEU A 158 34.25 -20.59 0.12
N ALA A 159 34.32 -21.57 -0.76
CA ALA A 159 35.45 -22.48 -0.86
C ALA A 159 36.77 -21.73 -1.21
N GLN A 160 36.67 -20.80 -2.17
CA GLN A 160 37.83 -19.96 -2.55
C GLN A 160 38.26 -19.05 -1.37
N ALA A 161 37.32 -18.40 -0.70
CA ALA A 161 37.63 -17.57 0.46
C ALA A 161 38.23 -18.41 1.60
N SER A 162 37.67 -19.58 1.88
CA SER A 162 38.18 -20.50 2.90
C SER A 162 39.62 -20.99 2.64
N ALA A 163 39.94 -21.21 1.36
CA ALA A 163 41.32 -21.62 0.97
C ALA A 163 42.37 -20.54 1.23
N GLN A 164 41.97 -19.28 1.32
CA GLN A 164 42.85 -18.13 1.57
C GLN A 164 43.02 -17.79 3.06
N LEU A 165 42.21 -18.40 3.94
CA LEU A 165 42.28 -18.14 5.39
C LEU A 165 43.54 -18.73 5.99
N THR A 166 44.25 -17.92 6.76
CA THR A 166 45.34 -18.37 7.62
C THR A 166 44.77 -19.08 8.89
N ASP A 167 45.63 -19.79 9.60
CA ASP A 167 45.27 -20.39 10.88
C ASP A 167 44.83 -19.33 11.92
N ALA A 168 45.44 -18.14 11.89
CA ALA A 168 45.08 -17.02 12.72
C ALA A 168 43.67 -16.49 12.38
N ASP A 169 43.31 -16.41 11.11
CA ASP A 169 41.95 -16.02 10.68
C ASP A 169 40.91 -17.04 11.12
N ARG A 170 41.22 -18.33 11.00
CA ARG A 170 40.31 -19.41 11.46
C ARG A 170 40.10 -19.35 12.97
N ALA A 171 41.15 -19.14 13.74
CA ALA A 171 41.03 -18.98 15.18
C ALA A 171 40.22 -17.76 15.57
N ARG A 172 40.42 -16.64 14.88
CA ARG A 172 39.65 -15.41 15.07
C ARG A 172 38.15 -15.63 14.75
N ILE A 173 37.86 -16.22 13.61
CA ILE A 173 36.46 -16.53 13.19
C ILE A 173 35.79 -17.43 14.25
N ALA A 174 36.49 -18.46 14.72
CA ALA A 174 35.94 -19.35 15.76
C ALA A 174 35.66 -18.60 17.06
N ALA A 175 36.56 -17.71 17.49
CA ALA A 175 36.34 -16.90 18.69
C ALA A 175 35.18 -15.91 18.52
N ASP A 176 35.09 -15.23 17.37
CA ASP A 176 34.01 -14.31 17.03
C ASP A 176 32.65 -15.04 16.99
N THR A 177 32.61 -16.27 16.47
CA THR A 177 31.40 -17.11 16.46
C THR A 177 30.94 -17.41 17.88
N VAL A 178 31.86 -17.84 18.76
CA VAL A 178 31.53 -18.10 20.16
C VAL A 178 31.02 -16.84 20.87
N ALA A 179 31.66 -15.70 20.60
CA ALA A 179 31.26 -14.41 21.18
C ALA A 179 29.87 -13.99 20.69
N LEU A 180 29.58 -14.16 19.39
CA LEU A 180 28.26 -13.88 18.79
C LEU A 180 27.18 -14.78 19.41
N GLU A 181 27.43 -16.08 19.51
CA GLU A 181 26.47 -17.00 20.13
C GLU A 181 26.19 -16.66 21.60
N ALA A 182 27.24 -16.28 22.35
CA ALA A 182 27.07 -15.83 23.74
C ALA A 182 26.24 -14.54 23.81
N HIS A 183 26.51 -13.59 22.89
CA HIS A 183 25.71 -12.35 22.79
C HIS A 183 24.24 -12.63 22.46
N GLN A 184 23.97 -13.50 21.50
CA GLN A 184 22.61 -13.87 21.11
C GLN A 184 21.83 -14.60 22.22
N LYS A 185 22.55 -15.35 23.08
CA LYS A 185 21.96 -16.03 24.25
C LYS A 185 21.83 -15.11 25.47
N THR A 186 22.44 -13.92 25.45
CA THR A 186 22.32 -12.96 26.53
C THR A 186 20.87 -12.52 26.66
N ALA A 187 20.29 -12.72 27.82
CA ALA A 187 18.92 -12.31 28.10
C ALA A 187 18.82 -10.78 27.94
N PHE A 188 17.94 -10.36 27.04
CA PHE A 188 17.62 -8.93 26.88
C PHE A 188 17.03 -8.41 28.19
N ASP A 189 17.54 -7.27 28.68
CA ASP A 189 16.93 -6.61 29.84
C ASP A 189 15.56 -6.04 29.44
N SER A 190 14.55 -6.83 29.67
CA SER A 190 13.16 -6.44 29.39
C SER A 190 12.67 -5.25 30.24
N GLN A 191 13.44 -4.79 31.22
CA GLN A 191 13.09 -3.61 32.05
C GLN A 191 13.22 -2.29 31.27
N VAL A 192 14.05 -2.26 30.22
CA VAL A 192 14.15 -1.09 29.34
C VAL A 192 12.93 -0.88 28.46
N LEU A 193 12.11 -1.91 28.24
CA LEU A 193 10.88 -1.79 27.45
C LEU A 193 9.73 -1.20 28.29
N PRO A 194 8.97 -0.26 27.74
CA PRO A 194 7.73 0.17 28.35
C PRO A 194 6.82 -1.05 28.58
N ARG A 195 6.30 -1.19 29.77
CA ARG A 195 5.38 -2.29 30.12
C ARG A 195 4.02 -1.72 30.47
N ILE A 196 2.99 -2.26 29.84
CA ILE A 196 1.62 -2.00 30.26
C ILE A 196 1.37 -2.86 31.52
N ARG A 197 1.00 -2.22 32.62
CA ARG A 197 0.61 -2.87 33.87
C ARG A 197 -0.92 -2.89 33.98
N PRO A 198 -1.51 -3.78 34.75
CA PRO A 198 -2.95 -3.78 34.97
C PRO A 198 -3.52 -2.43 35.41
N GLY A 199 -2.73 -1.63 36.18
CA GLY A 199 -3.13 -0.27 36.59
C GLY A 199 -3.11 0.77 35.50
N ASP A 200 -2.45 0.51 34.37
CA ASP A 200 -2.40 1.42 33.20
C ASP A 200 -3.63 1.23 32.32
N VAL A 201 -4.39 0.16 32.53
CA VAL A 201 -5.61 -0.14 31.77
C VAL A 201 -6.81 0.36 32.58
N SER A 202 -7.60 1.26 31.98
CA SER A 202 -8.83 1.73 32.60
C SER A 202 -9.79 0.55 32.84
N THR A 203 -10.21 0.36 34.09
CA THR A 203 -11.27 -0.58 34.44
C THR A 203 -12.67 -0.05 34.15
N GLN A 204 -12.78 1.25 33.86
CA GLN A 204 -14.03 1.86 33.45
C GLN A 204 -14.31 1.55 31.97
N PRO A 205 -15.49 1.05 31.64
CA PRO A 205 -15.91 0.95 30.24
C PRO A 205 -15.76 2.30 29.58
N ARG A 206 -15.26 2.32 28.34
CA ARG A 206 -15.25 3.56 27.57
C ARG A 206 -16.68 4.03 27.41
N ALA A 207 -17.00 5.20 27.96
CA ALA A 207 -18.30 5.79 27.77
C ALA A 207 -18.54 6.00 26.27
N LEU A 208 -19.65 5.49 25.75
CA LEU A 208 -20.09 5.85 24.42
C LEU A 208 -20.44 7.34 24.40
N PRO A 209 -20.12 8.07 23.34
CA PRO A 209 -20.56 9.45 23.22
C PRO A 209 -22.07 9.52 23.37
N ALA A 210 -22.56 10.53 24.09
CA ALA A 210 -23.97 10.79 24.13
C ALA A 210 -24.47 11.06 22.70
N PHE A 211 -25.53 10.38 22.29
CA PHE A 211 -26.18 10.66 21.01
C PHE A 211 -27.44 11.50 21.27
N ALA A 212 -27.67 12.46 20.41
CA ALA A 212 -28.98 13.10 20.33
C ALA A 212 -29.81 12.30 19.33
N PRO A 213 -30.92 11.67 19.75
CA PRO A 213 -31.84 11.11 18.77
C PRO A 213 -32.38 12.26 17.93
N THR A 214 -32.09 12.25 16.66
CA THR A 214 -32.78 13.06 15.67
C THR A 214 -34.04 12.29 15.25
N ALA A 215 -35.02 12.95 14.67
CA ALA A 215 -36.26 12.27 14.23
C ALA A 215 -35.91 11.02 13.40
N ASP A 216 -36.79 10.01 13.47
CA ASP A 216 -36.77 8.83 12.59
C ASP A 216 -35.59 7.86 12.75
N ASP A 217 -35.28 7.44 13.97
CA ASP A 217 -34.26 6.41 14.29
C ASP A 217 -32.84 6.73 13.83
N ILE A 218 -32.53 7.99 13.54
CA ILE A 218 -31.18 8.45 13.23
C ILE A 218 -30.46 8.81 14.53
N HIS A 219 -29.36 8.13 14.79
CA HIS A 219 -28.47 8.43 15.93
C HIS A 219 -27.22 9.14 15.45
N ALA A 220 -27.09 10.41 15.81
CA ALA A 220 -25.92 11.22 15.45
C ALA A 220 -24.91 11.27 16.61
N PHE A 221 -23.63 11.00 16.30
CA PHE A 221 -22.53 11.05 17.26
C PHE A 221 -21.54 12.11 16.80
N SER A 222 -21.24 13.08 17.67
CA SER A 222 -20.13 14.01 17.44
C SER A 222 -18.87 13.45 18.08
N ILE A 223 -17.96 12.98 17.27
CA ILE A 223 -16.67 12.44 17.68
C ILE A 223 -15.55 13.12 16.87
N GLY A 224 -14.34 13.16 17.43
CA GLY A 224 -13.17 13.62 16.68
C GLY A 224 -12.87 12.66 15.53
N SER A 225 -13.20 13.08 14.31
CA SER A 225 -13.11 12.23 13.09
C SER A 225 -12.10 12.76 12.06
N ASN A 226 -11.33 13.78 12.40
CA ASN A 226 -10.38 14.45 11.50
C ASN A 226 -11.03 14.90 10.16
N GLY A 227 -12.29 15.36 10.24
CA GLY A 227 -13.04 15.85 9.07
C GLY A 227 -13.69 14.75 8.23
N ILE A 228 -13.75 13.51 8.71
CA ILE A 228 -14.45 12.42 8.06
C ILE A 228 -15.83 12.25 8.70
N SER A 229 -16.88 12.26 7.90
CA SER A 229 -18.21 11.85 8.31
C SER A 229 -18.43 10.38 7.93
N SER A 230 -19.00 9.61 8.86
CA SER A 230 -19.33 8.20 8.60
C SER A 230 -20.81 7.98 8.89
N ALA A 231 -21.48 7.27 8.00
CA ALA A 231 -22.84 6.80 8.19
C ALA A 231 -22.86 5.27 8.19
N SER A 232 -23.67 4.68 9.04
CA SER A 232 -23.90 3.23 9.07
C SER A 232 -25.39 2.99 9.08
N ILE A 233 -25.84 2.10 8.22
CA ILE A 233 -27.25 1.67 8.17
C ILE A 233 -27.32 0.26 8.74
N VAL A 234 -28.16 0.06 9.73
CA VAL A 234 -28.37 -1.25 10.35
C VAL A 234 -29.74 -1.78 9.92
N TYR A 235 -29.75 -2.94 9.31
CA TYR A 235 -30.96 -3.61 8.91
C TYR A 235 -31.29 -4.72 9.91
N ASP A 236 -32.54 -4.78 10.37
CA ASP A 236 -33.04 -5.92 11.14
C ASP A 236 -33.29 -7.09 10.17
N VAL A 237 -32.52 -8.13 10.33
CA VAL A 237 -32.65 -9.37 9.53
C VAL A 237 -33.28 -10.51 10.32
N SER A 238 -33.88 -10.25 11.48
CA SER A 238 -34.50 -11.26 12.34
C SER A 238 -35.67 -12.02 11.66
N ALA A 239 -36.33 -11.38 10.71
CA ALA A 239 -37.41 -11.99 9.92
C ALA A 239 -36.89 -12.85 8.74
N THR A 240 -35.57 -12.87 8.48
CA THR A 240 -35.01 -13.66 7.38
C THR A 240 -35.09 -15.15 7.72
N PRO A 241 -35.68 -16.00 6.85
CA PRO A 241 -35.75 -17.44 7.07
C PRO A 241 -34.32 -18.03 7.23
N ALA A 242 -34.20 -18.99 8.14
CA ALA A 242 -32.88 -19.62 8.40
C ALA A 242 -32.27 -20.27 7.14
N ALA A 243 -33.10 -20.71 6.19
CA ALA A 243 -32.64 -21.26 4.91
C ALA A 243 -31.91 -20.21 4.03
N ASP A 244 -32.18 -18.92 4.23
CA ASP A 244 -31.64 -17.83 3.43
C ASP A 244 -30.37 -17.21 4.06
N TRP A 245 -30.04 -17.54 5.29
CA TRP A 245 -28.84 -17.00 5.99
C TRP A 245 -27.54 -17.25 5.26
N PRO A 246 -27.26 -18.44 4.66
CA PRO A 246 -26.04 -18.63 3.87
C PRO A 246 -25.98 -17.69 2.67
N TRP A 247 -27.12 -17.40 2.04
CA TRP A 247 -27.20 -16.47 0.90
C TRP A 247 -26.98 -15.02 1.34
N LEU A 248 -27.49 -14.63 2.49
CA LEU A 248 -27.25 -13.31 3.05
C LEU A 248 -25.75 -13.12 3.37
N ALA A 249 -25.11 -14.13 3.96
CA ALA A 249 -23.68 -14.10 4.23
C ALA A 249 -22.86 -13.98 2.94
N LEU A 250 -23.21 -14.74 1.91
CA LEU A 250 -22.57 -14.67 0.61
C LEU A 250 -22.77 -13.30 -0.05
N TYR A 251 -24.00 -12.77 0.00
CA TYR A 251 -24.32 -11.44 -0.53
C TYR A 251 -23.47 -10.36 0.13
N THR A 252 -23.33 -10.37 1.46
CA THR A 252 -22.53 -9.36 2.17
C THR A 252 -21.05 -9.40 1.80
N GLN A 253 -20.52 -10.56 1.39
CA GLN A 253 -19.15 -10.70 0.91
C GLN A 253 -18.97 -10.24 -0.54
N LEU A 254 -19.97 -10.48 -1.37
CA LEU A 254 -19.90 -10.20 -2.80
C LEU A 254 -20.45 -8.82 -3.19
N ARG A 255 -21.14 -8.15 -2.27
CA ARG A 255 -21.87 -6.89 -2.56
C ARG A 255 -21.00 -5.86 -3.27
N ASP A 256 -19.76 -5.70 -2.83
CA ASP A 256 -18.84 -4.70 -3.36
C ASP A 256 -18.26 -5.09 -4.74
N ASP A 257 -18.40 -6.39 -5.11
CA ASP A 257 -17.98 -6.94 -6.41
C ASP A 257 -19.15 -7.07 -7.39
N LEU A 258 -20.37 -6.79 -6.95
CA LEU A 258 -21.56 -6.87 -7.79
C LEU A 258 -21.85 -5.50 -8.43
N GLY A 259 -22.24 -5.53 -9.71
CA GLY A 259 -22.75 -4.35 -10.39
C GLY A 259 -24.17 -3.98 -9.88
N LEU A 260 -24.54 -2.73 -10.06
CA LEU A 260 -25.90 -2.27 -9.88
C LEU A 260 -26.71 -2.45 -11.16
N GLU A 261 -28.04 -2.47 -11.06
CA GLU A 261 -28.91 -2.60 -12.24
C GLU A 261 -28.56 -1.56 -13.30
N GLY A 262 -28.19 -2.03 -14.49
CA GLY A 262 -27.77 -1.18 -15.61
C GLY A 262 -26.34 -0.64 -15.54
N GLN A 263 -25.54 -1.04 -14.53
CA GLN A 263 -24.15 -0.62 -14.39
C GLN A 263 -23.24 -1.83 -14.13
N ASP A 264 -22.10 -1.87 -14.83
CA ASP A 264 -21.07 -2.88 -14.57
C ASP A 264 -20.42 -2.64 -13.19
N TYR A 265 -19.91 -3.72 -12.55
CA TYR A 265 -19.23 -3.64 -11.26
C TYR A 265 -18.07 -2.62 -11.25
N ALA A 266 -17.36 -2.50 -12.40
CA ALA A 266 -16.28 -1.52 -12.55
C ALA A 266 -16.77 -0.06 -12.42
N ILE A 267 -18.04 0.20 -12.79
CA ILE A 267 -18.68 1.50 -12.66
C ILE A 267 -19.21 1.68 -11.22
N SER A 268 -19.80 0.64 -10.63
CA SER A 268 -20.30 0.67 -9.26
C SER A 268 -19.18 0.96 -8.26
N GLY A 269 -18.06 0.24 -8.35
CA GLY A 269 -16.87 0.50 -7.52
C GLY A 269 -16.23 1.88 -7.74
N ARG A 270 -16.53 2.53 -8.87
CA ARG A 270 -16.14 3.92 -9.13
C ARG A 270 -17.09 4.92 -8.46
N ILE A 271 -18.39 4.62 -8.42
CA ILE A 271 -19.41 5.44 -7.75
C ILE A 271 -19.20 5.42 -6.24
N ASP A 272 -18.97 4.25 -5.64
CA ASP A 272 -18.66 4.12 -4.21
C ASP A 272 -17.42 4.93 -3.80
N ARG A 273 -16.43 5.06 -4.69
CA ARG A 273 -15.25 5.91 -4.49
C ARG A 273 -15.49 7.39 -4.74
N LEU A 274 -16.46 7.73 -5.59
CA LEU A 274 -16.79 9.13 -5.85
C LEU A 274 -17.59 9.78 -4.71
N GLY A 275 -18.25 8.99 -3.87
CA GLY A 275 -19.06 9.42 -2.72
C GLY A 275 -19.94 10.61 -3.07
N GLU A 276 -21.22 10.43 -3.28
CA GLU A 276 -22.17 11.55 -3.28
C GLU A 276 -22.30 12.19 -1.90
#